data_98955b0c0810f0a872c6ed6664e2ebf9
#
_entry.id   98955b0c0810f0a872c6ed6664e2ebf9
#
_cell.length_a   1.000
_cell.length_b   1.000
_cell.length_c   1.000
_cell.angle_alpha   90.00
_cell.angle_beta   90.00
_cell.angle_gamma   90.00
#
_symmetry.space_group_name_H-M   'P 1'
#
loop_
_entity.id
_entity.type
_entity.pdbx_description
1 polymer ?
#
loop_
_entity_poly.entity_id
_entity_poly.type
_entity_poly.pdbx_seq_one_letter_code
_entity_poly.pdbx_strand_id
1 'polypeptide(L)'
;MKKWALPLLLFVGIQLKAQPPSKNGKSDFPPAFTAILQHDLHDDLYRLASNTFRGRRACTIDELNGAAWIAEQARKAGLQPAGDNGTYFQFFPIQRAVVDEKSSIQINNKNFVLWKDAWVTEPIDVNLDNNIMWLSSIADTAKPDINGSVVAMKILPPSSMPPSWMSLWGVRYVLAALERQAGMLKKRGVKAAILVADSITDAALESMEHEVDFESGFYEIGNDHRYTLNLGLPVILVHANEATGLQQPNATIKAGIKSNHFTYPSVNVVAKVPGTDINLKKEYLLYSGHHDHEGVGQAIAGDSIWNGADDNGSVCVALLAIGRAFTKHPAQRSVLFVWHGSEERGLIGSRWYAAHPTVRKEDIVAVINGDMIGRNNPDSAALLGVTRPHRNSKDLADAAFRANQIAGHFKIDTSWDSPNHPEFWYYRSDHVSYVRQGIPSIYFSTLLHRDYHTPKDEANRIDYPKLKRMTDWMYATGWLVANAPKRPALDGSAR
;
A
#
# COMPACT_ATOMS: atom_id res chain seq x y z
N MET A 1 -7.53 10.18 -75.00
CA MET A 1 -8.73 10.18 -74.17
C MET A 1 -8.67 8.91 -73.28
N LYS A 2 -8.16 9.00 -72.09
CA LYS A 2 -8.14 7.89 -71.14
C LYS A 2 -9.14 8.21 -69.98
N LYS A 3 -10.17 7.40 -69.90
CA LYS A 3 -11.21 7.50 -68.84
C LYS A 3 -10.66 6.90 -67.53
N TRP A 4 -10.67 7.69 -66.46
CA TRP A 4 -10.40 7.23 -65.13
C TRP A 4 -11.73 6.80 -64.49
N ALA A 5 -11.81 5.54 -64.03
CA ALA A 5 -12.91 5.03 -63.22
C ALA A 5 -12.57 5.17 -61.74
N LEU A 6 -13.41 5.86 -60.97
CA LEU A 6 -13.37 5.94 -59.52
C LEU A 6 -13.96 4.68 -58.93
N PRO A 7 -13.36 4.03 -57.91
CA PRO A 7 -14.01 2.96 -57.21
C PRO A 7 -14.98 3.51 -56.16
N LEU A 8 -16.20 3.02 -56.21
CA LEU A 8 -17.28 3.26 -55.29
C LEU A 8 -16.97 2.49 -53.96
N LEU A 9 -16.63 3.21 -52.88
CA LEU A 9 -16.51 2.62 -51.54
C LEU A 9 -17.90 2.41 -50.97
N LEU A 10 -18.31 1.17 -50.88
CA LEU A 10 -19.50 0.76 -50.13
C LEU A 10 -19.20 0.86 -48.60
N PHE A 11 -19.79 1.85 -47.97
CA PHE A 11 -19.92 1.90 -46.50
C PHE A 11 -20.94 0.86 -46.05
N VAL A 12 -20.45 -0.30 -45.52
CA VAL A 12 -21.29 -1.24 -44.79
C VAL A 12 -21.49 -0.66 -43.38
N GLY A 13 -22.62 0.00 -43.18
CA GLY A 13 -23.06 0.43 -41.88
C GLY A 13 -23.40 -0.81 -41.01
N ILE A 14 -22.55 -1.14 -40.07
CA ILE A 14 -22.89 -2.12 -39.01
C ILE A 14 -23.90 -1.46 -38.09
N GLN A 15 -25.18 -1.75 -38.30
CA GLN A 15 -26.20 -1.46 -37.32
C GLN A 15 -26.00 -2.36 -36.11
N LEU A 16 -25.47 -1.83 -35.02
CA LEU A 16 -25.50 -2.45 -33.71
C LEU A 16 -26.99 -2.56 -33.30
N LYS A 17 -27.57 -3.74 -33.45
CA LYS A 17 -28.88 -4.04 -32.87
C LYS A 17 -28.76 -3.94 -31.33
N ALA A 18 -29.43 -2.96 -30.75
CA ALA A 18 -29.62 -2.90 -29.32
C ALA A 18 -30.26 -4.21 -28.87
N GLN A 19 -29.65 -4.88 -27.89
CA GLN A 19 -30.27 -6.05 -27.26
C GLN A 19 -31.57 -5.63 -26.57
N PRO A 20 -32.63 -6.45 -26.63
CA PRO A 20 -33.90 -6.13 -25.97
C PRO A 20 -33.66 -6.08 -24.44
N PRO A 21 -34.41 -5.20 -23.71
CA PRO A 21 -34.30 -5.09 -22.28
C PRO A 21 -34.62 -6.41 -21.58
N SER A 22 -33.89 -6.70 -20.49
CA SER A 22 -34.09 -7.90 -19.68
C SER A 22 -35.56 -7.95 -19.19
N LYS A 23 -36.14 -9.14 -19.10
CA LYS A 23 -37.58 -9.38 -18.77
C LYS A 23 -38.02 -8.88 -17.37
N ASN A 24 -37.12 -8.26 -16.58
CA ASN A 24 -37.40 -7.78 -15.21
C ASN A 24 -37.34 -6.25 -15.04
N GLY A 25 -37.41 -5.47 -16.11
CA GLY A 25 -37.69 -4.03 -16.06
C GLY A 25 -36.67 -3.13 -15.32
N LYS A 26 -35.58 -3.65 -14.78
CA LYS A 26 -34.49 -2.85 -14.17
C LYS A 26 -33.38 -2.68 -15.18
N SER A 27 -33.05 -1.43 -15.50
CA SER A 27 -31.90 -1.07 -16.33
C SER A 27 -30.62 -1.57 -15.67
N ASP A 28 -29.82 -2.33 -16.39
CA ASP A 28 -28.45 -2.69 -15.97
C ASP A 28 -27.51 -1.47 -15.89
N PHE A 29 -28.00 -0.31 -16.33
CA PHE A 29 -27.23 0.92 -16.35
C PHE A 29 -27.23 1.59 -14.97
N PRO A 30 -26.04 1.93 -14.40
CA PRO A 30 -25.97 2.59 -13.10
C PRO A 30 -26.70 3.93 -13.09
N PRO A 31 -27.63 4.18 -12.15
CA PRO A 31 -28.54 5.33 -12.26
C PRO A 31 -27.94 6.64 -11.71
N ALA A 32 -26.85 6.58 -10.93
CA ALA A 32 -26.45 7.69 -10.07
C ALA A 32 -25.12 8.35 -10.47
N PHE A 33 -24.67 8.27 -11.72
CA PHE A 33 -23.46 8.98 -12.16
C PHE A 33 -23.53 10.50 -11.93
N THR A 34 -24.73 11.08 -12.00
CA THR A 34 -24.96 12.51 -11.73
C THR A 34 -24.82 12.86 -10.25
N ALA A 35 -24.74 11.89 -9.36
CA ALA A 35 -24.47 12.12 -7.95
C ALA A 35 -22.96 12.10 -7.62
N ILE A 36 -22.12 11.68 -8.57
CA ILE A 36 -20.65 11.72 -8.47
C ILE A 36 -20.19 13.01 -9.15
N LEU A 37 -20.00 14.05 -8.36
CA LEU A 37 -19.69 15.39 -8.88
C LEU A 37 -18.18 15.66 -8.79
N GLN A 38 -17.61 16.16 -9.89
CA GLN A 38 -16.18 16.48 -9.93
C GLN A 38 -15.79 17.57 -8.91
N HIS A 39 -16.66 18.54 -8.66
CA HIS A 39 -16.38 19.57 -7.66
C HIS A 39 -16.37 19.02 -6.24
N ASP A 40 -17.24 18.04 -5.90
CA ASP A 40 -17.21 17.41 -4.59
C ASP A 40 -15.89 16.63 -4.39
N LEU A 41 -15.44 15.90 -5.42
CA LEU A 41 -14.15 15.20 -5.39
C LEU A 41 -12.98 16.18 -5.19
N HIS A 42 -13.04 17.34 -5.87
CA HIS A 42 -12.05 18.40 -5.74
C HIS A 42 -12.03 18.96 -4.31
N ASP A 43 -13.18 19.43 -3.81
CA ASP A 43 -13.27 20.13 -2.54
C ASP A 43 -12.96 19.22 -1.35
N ASP A 44 -13.45 17.97 -1.40
CA ASP A 44 -13.14 16.95 -0.38
C ASP A 44 -11.64 16.61 -0.38
N LEU A 45 -11.01 16.48 -1.57
CA LEU A 45 -9.58 16.17 -1.67
C LEU A 45 -8.69 17.31 -1.21
N TYR A 46 -8.98 18.55 -1.64
CA TYR A 46 -8.26 19.73 -1.15
C TYR A 46 -8.35 19.87 0.38
N ARG A 47 -9.45 19.41 0.97
CA ARG A 47 -9.57 19.40 2.43
C ARG A 47 -8.75 18.27 3.05
N LEU A 48 -8.92 17.02 2.59
CA LEU A 48 -8.27 15.84 3.19
C LEU A 48 -6.75 15.85 3.01
N ALA A 49 -6.27 16.28 1.83
CA ALA A 49 -4.84 16.40 1.52
C ALA A 49 -4.26 17.78 1.88
N SER A 50 -4.92 18.55 2.77
CA SER A 50 -4.36 19.82 3.23
C SER A 50 -3.36 19.62 4.36
N ASN A 51 -2.47 20.62 4.53
CA ASN A 51 -1.51 20.67 5.64
C ASN A 51 -2.16 20.61 7.04
N THR A 52 -3.49 20.82 7.14
CA THR A 52 -4.23 20.67 8.39
C THR A 52 -4.15 19.25 8.96
N PHE A 53 -4.13 18.23 8.09
CA PHE A 53 -4.07 16.83 8.48
C PHE A 53 -2.65 16.28 8.50
N ARG A 54 -1.64 17.11 8.22
CA ARG A 54 -0.22 16.80 8.38
C ARG A 54 0.19 15.43 7.83
N GLY A 55 -0.39 15.06 6.66
CA GLY A 55 -0.08 13.80 5.97
C GLY A 55 -0.60 12.53 6.66
N ARG A 56 -1.49 12.64 7.63
CA ARG A 56 -2.31 11.53 8.20
C ARG A 56 -1.50 10.30 8.64
N ARG A 57 -0.31 10.51 9.21
CA ARG A 57 0.58 9.41 9.56
C ARG A 57 -0.09 8.41 10.50
N ALA A 58 0.06 7.13 10.19
CA ALA A 58 -0.40 6.00 11.01
C ALA A 58 0.02 6.11 12.49
N CYS A 59 -0.86 5.69 13.41
CA CYS A 59 -0.64 5.71 14.86
C CYS A 59 -0.36 7.11 15.45
N THR A 60 -0.88 8.16 14.82
CA THR A 60 -0.77 9.53 15.33
C THR A 60 -2.14 10.19 15.46
N ILE A 61 -2.16 11.33 16.13
CA ILE A 61 -3.36 12.17 16.19
C ILE A 61 -3.77 12.68 14.79
N ASP A 62 -2.83 12.79 13.85
CA ASP A 62 -3.08 13.25 12.50
C ASP A 62 -3.87 12.20 11.69
N GLU A 63 -3.57 10.89 11.86
CA GLU A 63 -4.38 9.78 11.35
C GLU A 63 -5.81 9.86 11.90
N LEU A 64 -5.95 9.99 13.21
CA LEU A 64 -7.26 10.03 13.87
C LEU A 64 -8.09 11.25 13.42
N ASN A 65 -7.46 12.40 13.21
CA ASN A 65 -8.12 13.60 12.68
C ASN A 65 -8.63 13.36 11.25
N GLY A 66 -7.84 12.72 10.38
CA GLY A 66 -8.24 12.31 9.04
C GLY A 66 -9.41 11.33 9.07
N ALA A 67 -9.33 10.30 9.89
CA ALA A 67 -10.39 9.31 10.10
C ALA A 67 -11.69 9.95 10.61
N ALA A 68 -11.59 10.84 11.58
CA ALA A 68 -12.75 11.56 12.11
C ALA A 68 -13.42 12.44 11.05
N TRP A 69 -12.62 13.10 10.21
CA TRP A 69 -13.14 13.89 9.10
C TRP A 69 -13.88 13.00 8.08
N ILE A 70 -13.29 11.86 7.68
CA ILE A 70 -13.92 10.91 6.76
C ILE A 70 -15.25 10.39 7.35
N ALA A 71 -15.27 10.00 8.61
CA ALA A 71 -16.47 9.54 9.29
C ALA A 71 -17.58 10.61 9.28
N GLU A 72 -17.23 11.87 9.50
CA GLU A 72 -18.19 12.98 9.45
C GLU A 72 -18.69 13.25 8.03
N GLN A 73 -17.83 13.15 6.99
CA GLN A 73 -18.31 13.25 5.59
C GLN A 73 -19.20 12.08 5.22
N ALA A 74 -18.88 10.85 5.65
CA ALA A 74 -19.74 9.68 5.45
C ALA A 74 -21.12 9.88 6.11
N ARG A 75 -21.14 10.41 7.35
CA ARG A 75 -22.40 10.74 8.05
C ARG A 75 -23.21 11.80 7.28
N LYS A 76 -22.58 12.87 6.82
CA LYS A 76 -23.22 13.92 6.00
C LYS A 76 -23.75 13.39 4.67
N ALA A 77 -23.06 12.43 4.07
CA ALA A 77 -23.48 11.74 2.86
C ALA A 77 -24.65 10.76 3.11
N GLY A 78 -25.09 10.56 4.35
CA GLY A 78 -26.19 9.69 4.72
C GLY A 78 -25.81 8.21 4.85
N LEU A 79 -24.52 7.88 4.89
CA LEU A 79 -24.07 6.53 5.18
C LEU A 79 -24.31 6.21 6.66
N GLN A 80 -24.68 4.97 6.95
CA GLN A 80 -24.87 4.50 8.32
C GLN A 80 -23.53 4.02 8.91
N PRO A 81 -23.32 4.19 10.23
CA PRO A 81 -22.16 3.61 10.88
C PRO A 81 -22.16 2.09 10.78
N ALA A 82 -20.98 1.51 10.57
CA ALA A 82 -20.81 0.06 10.46
C ALA A 82 -19.50 -0.43 11.12
N GLY A 83 -18.84 0.41 11.93
CA GLY A 83 -17.73 0.06 12.77
C GLY A 83 -18.15 -0.61 14.07
N ASP A 84 -17.21 -0.72 15.01
CA ASP A 84 -17.45 -1.39 16.28
C ASP A 84 -18.48 -0.62 17.15
N ASN A 85 -19.31 -1.36 17.88
CA ASN A 85 -20.30 -0.83 18.80
C ASN A 85 -21.26 0.20 18.18
N GLY A 86 -21.55 0.10 16.87
CA GLY A 86 -22.46 1.00 16.16
C GLY A 86 -21.84 2.37 15.85
N THR A 87 -20.54 2.52 15.94
CA THR A 87 -19.79 3.71 15.53
C THR A 87 -19.31 3.61 14.07
N TYR A 88 -18.61 4.65 13.58
CA TYR A 88 -17.90 4.59 12.30
C TYR A 88 -16.49 4.01 12.44
N PHE A 89 -16.03 3.69 13.63
CA PHE A 89 -14.65 3.35 13.89
C PHE A 89 -14.47 1.89 14.27
N GLN A 90 -13.40 1.29 13.78
CA GLN A 90 -12.85 0.05 14.29
C GLN A 90 -11.39 0.32 14.68
N PHE A 91 -11.14 0.44 15.98
CA PHE A 91 -9.78 0.60 16.50
C PHE A 91 -9.09 -0.74 16.62
N PHE A 92 -7.80 -0.75 16.31
CA PHE A 92 -6.98 -1.95 16.46
C PHE A 92 -5.59 -1.60 17.02
N PRO A 93 -4.98 -2.51 17.78
CA PRO A 93 -3.67 -2.29 18.38
C PRO A 93 -2.57 -2.51 17.35
N ILE A 94 -1.57 -1.64 17.36
CA ILE A 94 -0.31 -1.83 16.64
C ILE A 94 0.81 -1.89 17.67
N GLN A 95 1.65 -2.92 17.57
CA GLN A 95 2.90 -2.96 18.30
C GLN A 95 3.93 -2.09 17.59
N ARG A 96 4.55 -1.20 18.33
CA ARG A 96 5.64 -0.37 17.86
C ARG A 96 6.89 -0.63 18.70
N ALA A 97 8.01 -0.88 18.04
CA ALA A 97 9.30 -0.95 18.66
C ALA A 97 10.15 0.25 18.21
N VAL A 98 10.75 0.93 19.15
CA VAL A 98 11.60 2.11 18.91
C VAL A 98 12.92 1.92 19.62
N VAL A 99 14.02 2.24 18.96
CA VAL A 99 15.34 2.23 19.63
C VAL A 99 15.38 3.34 20.67
N ASP A 100 15.73 2.97 21.92
CA ASP A 100 15.80 3.90 23.05
C ASP A 100 16.87 4.97 22.80
N GLU A 101 16.56 6.23 23.10
CA GLU A 101 17.47 7.38 22.95
C GLU A 101 18.77 7.24 23.72
N LYS A 102 18.79 6.40 24.78
CA LYS A 102 19.99 6.11 25.57
C LYS A 102 20.88 5.04 24.94
N SER A 103 20.44 4.47 23.82
CA SER A 103 21.27 3.51 23.08
C SER A 103 22.53 4.18 22.57
N SER A 104 23.63 3.45 22.60
CA SER A 104 24.93 3.98 22.22
C SER A 104 25.73 2.96 21.43
N ILE A 105 26.49 3.46 20.46
CA ILE A 105 27.46 2.67 19.69
C ILE A 105 28.78 3.40 19.73
N GLN A 106 29.83 2.69 20.09
CA GLN A 106 31.20 3.16 20.07
C GLN A 106 32.08 2.14 19.33
N ILE A 107 32.80 2.57 18.31
CA ILE A 107 33.74 1.77 17.54
C ILE A 107 35.12 2.42 17.66
N ASN A 108 36.15 1.67 18.08
CA ASN A 108 37.50 2.18 18.29
C ASN A 108 37.53 3.46 19.16
N ASN A 109 36.71 3.51 20.23
CA ASN A 109 36.55 4.67 21.09
C ASN A 109 35.92 5.93 20.42
N LYS A 110 35.49 5.86 19.18
CA LYS A 110 34.68 6.89 18.49
C LYS A 110 33.21 6.63 18.73
N ASN A 111 32.47 7.61 19.23
CA ASN A 111 31.02 7.54 19.35
C ASN A 111 30.36 7.68 17.97
N PHE A 112 29.36 6.86 17.72
CA PHE A 112 28.53 6.88 16.52
C PHE A 112 27.14 7.38 16.89
N VAL A 113 26.65 8.35 16.17
CA VAL A 113 25.28 8.86 16.30
C VAL A 113 24.35 7.92 15.53
N LEU A 114 23.36 7.35 16.22
CA LEU A 114 22.33 6.53 15.58
C LEU A 114 21.57 7.34 14.52
N TRP A 115 21.25 6.69 13.43
CA TRP A 115 20.52 7.23 12.26
C TRP A 115 21.30 8.28 11.46
N LYS A 116 22.56 8.52 11.80
CA LYS A 116 23.46 9.40 11.08
C LYS A 116 24.78 8.70 10.73
N ASP A 117 25.48 8.17 11.73
CA ASP A 117 26.77 7.49 11.56
C ASP A 117 26.60 5.97 11.51
N ALA A 118 25.54 5.46 12.13
CA ALA A 118 25.21 4.04 12.20
C ALA A 118 23.70 3.81 12.24
N TRP A 119 23.23 2.74 11.60
CA TRP A 119 21.84 2.30 11.57
C TRP A 119 21.71 0.91 12.16
N VAL A 120 20.66 0.71 12.94
CA VAL A 120 20.24 -0.60 13.44
C VAL A 120 19.12 -1.11 12.54
N THR A 121 19.27 -2.31 11.99
CA THR A 121 18.39 -2.81 10.93
C THR A 121 17.09 -3.43 11.42
N GLU A 122 16.97 -3.70 12.71
CA GLU A 122 15.78 -4.26 13.36
C GLU A 122 15.74 -3.90 14.84
N PRO A 123 14.56 -3.92 15.50
CA PRO A 123 14.42 -3.58 16.91
C PRO A 123 14.90 -4.76 17.79
N ILE A 124 16.19 -4.87 17.99
CA ILE A 124 16.80 -5.95 18.77
C ILE A 124 17.65 -5.38 19.90
N ASP A 125 17.50 -5.96 21.08
CA ASP A 125 18.35 -5.61 22.21
C ASP A 125 19.76 -6.17 22.02
N VAL A 126 20.75 -5.32 22.15
CA VAL A 126 22.17 -5.65 21.92
C VAL A 126 23.03 -5.13 23.06
N ASN A 127 23.89 -5.98 23.57
CA ASN A 127 24.97 -5.59 24.48
C ASN A 127 26.28 -6.20 23.99
N LEU A 128 27.16 -5.35 23.51
CA LEU A 128 28.47 -5.73 22.97
C LEU A 128 29.60 -4.99 23.71
N ASP A 129 30.63 -5.74 24.07
CA ASP A 129 31.94 -5.26 24.47
C ASP A 129 32.93 -6.28 23.93
N ASN A 130 33.29 -6.15 22.66
CA ASN A 130 33.98 -7.20 21.89
C ASN A 130 35.04 -6.64 20.97
N ASN A 131 36.05 -7.45 20.69
CA ASN A 131 36.92 -7.25 19.53
C ASN A 131 36.12 -7.52 18.25
N ILE A 132 36.46 -6.82 17.19
CA ILE A 132 35.88 -6.97 15.86
C ILE A 132 36.78 -7.82 14.99
N MET A 133 36.22 -8.85 14.37
CA MET A 133 36.91 -9.64 13.37
C MET A 133 36.53 -9.11 11.97
N TRP A 134 37.53 -8.58 11.25
CA TRP A 134 37.33 -8.19 9.86
C TRP A 134 37.30 -9.39 8.93
N LEU A 135 36.28 -9.50 8.09
CA LEU A 135 36.16 -10.51 7.04
C LEU A 135 36.33 -9.82 5.68
N SER A 136 37.42 -10.20 4.95
CA SER A 136 37.72 -9.60 3.65
C SER A 136 36.88 -10.15 2.51
N SER A 137 36.31 -11.34 2.70
CA SER A 137 35.52 -12.02 1.69
C SER A 137 34.45 -12.95 2.32
N ILE A 138 33.53 -13.41 1.49
CA ILE A 138 32.55 -14.43 1.90
C ILE A 138 33.22 -15.77 2.26
N ALA A 139 34.36 -16.09 1.68
CA ALA A 139 35.09 -17.31 2.01
C ALA A 139 35.61 -17.32 3.45
N ASP A 140 35.86 -16.13 4.02
CA ASP A 140 36.29 -16.00 5.42
C ASP A 140 35.20 -16.45 6.40
N THR A 141 33.94 -16.48 6.00
CA THR A 141 32.85 -16.98 6.84
C THR A 141 32.95 -18.49 7.12
N ALA A 142 33.81 -19.21 6.42
CA ALA A 142 34.07 -20.63 6.67
C ALA A 142 35.05 -20.89 7.82
N LYS A 143 35.73 -19.86 8.35
CA LYS A 143 36.68 -19.99 9.46
C LYS A 143 35.97 -20.47 10.74
N PRO A 144 36.56 -21.44 11.48
CA PRO A 144 35.94 -21.97 12.70
C PRO A 144 35.75 -20.96 13.83
N ASP A 145 36.62 -19.97 13.90
CA ASP A 145 36.65 -18.94 14.94
C ASP A 145 35.60 -17.82 14.81
N ILE A 146 34.80 -17.85 13.74
CA ILE A 146 33.73 -16.86 13.51
C ILE A 146 32.55 -17.07 14.45
N ASN A 147 32.35 -18.28 14.96
CA ASN A 147 31.25 -18.61 15.86
C ASN A 147 31.34 -17.82 17.18
N GLY A 148 30.28 -17.14 17.57
CA GLY A 148 30.23 -16.29 18.77
C GLY A 148 30.97 -14.96 18.66
N SER A 149 31.63 -14.67 17.53
CA SER A 149 32.37 -13.42 17.31
C SER A 149 31.48 -12.28 16.83
N VAL A 150 31.97 -11.05 17.01
CA VAL A 150 31.45 -9.86 16.31
C VAL A 150 32.29 -9.66 15.06
N VAL A 151 31.63 -9.65 13.92
CA VAL A 151 32.32 -9.53 12.63
C VAL A 151 32.03 -8.20 11.96
N ALA A 152 33.02 -7.69 11.19
CA ALA A 152 32.80 -6.58 10.28
C ALA A 152 33.18 -6.99 8.86
N MET A 153 32.38 -6.57 7.88
CA MET A 153 32.68 -6.77 6.47
C MET A 153 31.95 -5.76 5.60
N LYS A 154 32.38 -5.60 4.35
CA LYS A 154 31.61 -4.82 3.38
C LYS A 154 30.26 -5.50 3.08
N ILE A 155 29.23 -4.70 2.88
CA ILE A 155 27.97 -5.21 2.38
C ILE A 155 28.20 -5.84 1.00
N LEU A 156 27.56 -6.98 0.76
CA LEU A 156 27.66 -7.69 -0.51
C LEU A 156 26.42 -7.39 -1.34
N PRO A 157 26.56 -7.12 -2.64
CA PRO A 157 25.43 -6.93 -3.50
C PRO A 157 24.42 -8.07 -3.38
N PRO A 158 23.12 -7.82 -3.55
CA PRO A 158 22.11 -8.87 -3.57
C PRO A 158 22.43 -9.88 -4.69
N SER A 159 21.94 -11.11 -4.55
CA SER A 159 22.15 -12.17 -5.57
C SER A 159 21.48 -11.86 -6.91
N SER A 160 20.45 -11.01 -6.88
CA SER A 160 19.74 -10.50 -8.05
C SER A 160 19.52 -9.01 -7.87
N MET A 161 20.02 -8.21 -8.80
CA MET A 161 19.86 -6.76 -8.76
C MET A 161 18.40 -6.39 -9.14
N PRO A 162 17.73 -5.59 -8.33
CA PRO A 162 16.46 -5.00 -8.75
C PRO A 162 16.71 -4.05 -9.95
N PRO A 163 15.80 -3.96 -10.93
CA PRO A 163 15.90 -2.99 -12.00
C PRO A 163 16.02 -1.57 -11.45
N SER A 164 16.95 -0.77 -11.98
CA SER A 164 17.26 0.57 -11.45
C SER A 164 16.13 1.61 -11.55
N TRP A 165 15.09 1.30 -12.34
CA TRP A 165 13.91 2.13 -12.48
C TRP A 165 12.79 1.84 -11.45
N MET A 166 12.99 0.81 -10.60
CA MET A 166 12.02 0.48 -9.56
C MET A 166 11.90 1.60 -8.53
N SER A 167 10.68 1.75 -8.02
CA SER A 167 10.44 2.62 -6.87
C SER A 167 11.25 2.14 -5.65
N LEU A 168 11.73 3.09 -4.85
CA LEU A 168 12.53 2.80 -3.66
C LEU A 168 13.72 1.87 -3.96
N TRP A 169 14.34 2.01 -5.14
CA TRP A 169 15.35 1.07 -5.63
C TRP A 169 16.51 0.87 -4.63
N GLY A 170 17.03 1.95 -4.06
CA GLY A 170 18.12 1.90 -3.09
C GLY A 170 17.74 1.12 -1.84
N VAL A 171 16.54 1.36 -1.31
CA VAL A 171 16.00 0.64 -0.14
C VAL A 171 15.87 -0.86 -0.44
N ARG A 172 15.31 -1.22 -1.60
CA ARG A 172 15.17 -2.62 -2.02
C ARG A 172 16.51 -3.32 -2.18
N TYR A 173 17.52 -2.59 -2.72
CA TYR A 173 18.88 -3.08 -2.81
C TYR A 173 19.44 -3.41 -1.43
N VAL A 174 19.34 -2.47 -0.49
CA VAL A 174 19.86 -2.63 0.88
C VAL A 174 19.18 -3.80 1.58
N LEU A 175 17.85 -3.87 1.54
CA LEU A 175 17.09 -4.95 2.19
C LEU A 175 17.49 -6.33 1.66
N ALA A 176 17.56 -6.50 0.34
CA ALA A 176 17.96 -7.77 -0.28
C ALA A 176 19.41 -8.17 0.03
N ALA A 177 20.32 -7.18 0.11
CA ALA A 177 21.69 -7.40 0.50
C ALA A 177 21.81 -7.81 1.97
N LEU A 178 21.09 -7.14 2.87
CA LEU A 178 21.04 -7.43 4.29
C LEU A 178 20.49 -8.84 4.58
N GLU A 179 19.34 -9.20 4.02
CA GLU A 179 18.74 -10.53 4.21
C GLU A 179 19.70 -11.65 3.82
N ARG A 180 20.33 -11.51 2.65
CA ARG A 180 21.30 -12.48 2.17
C ARG A 180 22.49 -12.63 3.13
N GLN A 181 23.09 -11.51 3.51
CA GLN A 181 24.33 -11.49 4.25
C GLN A 181 24.13 -11.88 5.72
N ALA A 182 23.09 -11.34 6.36
CA ALA A 182 22.74 -11.71 7.72
C ALA A 182 22.38 -13.20 7.83
N GLY A 183 21.63 -13.74 6.87
CA GLY A 183 21.30 -15.16 6.82
C GLY A 183 22.54 -16.08 6.73
N MET A 184 23.58 -15.67 6.00
CA MET A 184 24.83 -16.40 5.93
C MET A 184 25.60 -16.35 7.26
N LEU A 185 25.73 -15.17 7.86
CA LEU A 185 26.45 -14.96 9.12
C LEU A 185 25.76 -15.65 10.30
N LYS A 186 24.44 -15.57 10.35
CA LYS A 186 23.62 -16.25 11.36
C LYS A 186 23.84 -17.76 11.35
N LYS A 187 23.84 -18.38 10.16
CA LYS A 187 24.11 -19.84 10.01
C LYS A 187 25.50 -20.26 10.52
N ARG A 188 26.42 -19.34 10.65
CA ARG A 188 27.78 -19.56 11.17
C ARG A 188 27.90 -19.23 12.67
N GLY A 189 26.82 -18.86 13.32
CA GLY A 189 26.79 -18.57 14.74
C GLY A 189 27.43 -17.24 15.13
N VAL A 190 27.53 -16.29 14.20
CA VAL A 190 28.00 -14.92 14.48
C VAL A 190 27.11 -14.27 15.54
N LYS A 191 27.74 -13.58 16.52
CA LYS A 191 27.01 -12.89 17.59
C LYS A 191 26.35 -11.59 17.12
N ALA A 192 27.07 -10.80 16.33
CA ALA A 192 26.61 -9.57 15.70
C ALA A 192 27.45 -9.23 14.48
N ALA A 193 26.89 -8.46 13.55
CA ALA A 193 27.59 -8.03 12.35
C ALA A 193 27.61 -6.50 12.22
N ILE A 194 28.76 -5.95 11.80
CA ILE A 194 28.89 -4.58 11.37
C ILE A 194 29.08 -4.62 9.84
N LEU A 195 28.11 -4.11 9.11
CA LEU A 195 28.17 -4.09 7.67
C LEU A 195 28.55 -2.69 7.19
N VAL A 196 29.61 -2.62 6.42
CA VAL A 196 30.11 -1.37 5.84
C VAL A 196 29.44 -1.15 4.50
N ALA A 197 28.79 -0.03 4.33
CA ALA A 197 28.07 0.34 3.13
C ALA A 197 28.98 0.29 1.87
N ASP A 198 28.40 -0.11 0.74
CA ASP A 198 28.92 0.21 -0.58
C ASP A 198 28.35 1.56 -1.05
N SER A 199 28.75 2.03 -2.22
CA SER A 199 28.30 3.32 -2.74
C SER A 199 26.77 3.40 -2.96
N ILE A 200 26.11 2.28 -3.25
CA ILE A 200 24.66 2.22 -3.43
C ILE A 200 23.98 2.31 -2.06
N THR A 201 24.49 1.57 -1.10
CA THR A 201 23.98 1.57 0.27
C THR A 201 24.20 2.92 0.94
N ASP A 202 25.36 3.55 0.77
CA ASP A 202 25.63 4.90 1.30
C ASP A 202 24.64 5.93 0.74
N ALA A 203 24.43 5.94 -0.58
CA ALA A 203 23.46 6.83 -1.20
C ALA A 203 22.02 6.54 -0.74
N ALA A 204 21.69 5.27 -0.48
CA ALA A 204 20.39 4.90 0.06
C ALA A 204 20.23 5.36 1.52
N LEU A 205 21.26 5.23 2.35
CA LEU A 205 21.24 5.71 3.74
C LEU A 205 21.06 7.23 3.80
N GLU A 206 21.74 7.98 2.95
CA GLU A 206 21.57 9.43 2.83
C GLU A 206 20.13 9.80 2.40
N SER A 207 19.53 9.03 1.48
CA SER A 207 18.14 9.25 1.08
C SER A 207 17.16 8.79 2.15
N MET A 208 17.48 7.75 2.90
CA MET A 208 16.65 7.22 3.99
C MET A 208 16.62 8.14 5.22
N GLU A 209 17.62 9.01 5.42
CA GLU A 209 17.49 10.13 6.37
C GLU A 209 16.31 11.04 6.00
N HIS A 210 15.87 11.02 4.74
CA HIS A 210 14.83 11.89 4.22
C HIS A 210 13.45 11.20 4.07
N GLU A 211 13.43 9.91 3.77
CA GLU A 211 12.21 9.21 3.32
C GLU A 211 11.69 8.18 4.33
N VAL A 212 12.57 7.60 5.15
CA VAL A 212 12.17 6.54 6.05
C VAL A 212 12.34 6.99 7.49
N ASP A 213 11.27 6.88 8.19
CA ASP A 213 11.18 7.16 9.58
C ASP A 213 11.83 6.05 10.42
N PHE A 214 13.13 5.83 10.22
CA PHE A 214 13.90 4.96 11.09
C PHE A 214 13.90 5.48 12.54
N GLU A 215 13.79 6.80 12.73
CA GLU A 215 13.64 7.40 14.05
C GLU A 215 12.30 7.05 14.71
N SER A 216 11.24 6.79 13.93
CA SER A 216 9.92 6.51 14.47
C SER A 216 9.68 5.05 14.85
N GLY A 217 10.61 4.16 14.53
CA GLY A 217 10.57 2.76 14.94
C GLY A 217 9.93 1.81 13.93
N PHE A 218 9.71 0.60 14.37
CA PHE A 218 9.23 -0.53 13.57
C PHE A 218 7.81 -0.88 13.99
N TYR A 219 6.94 -1.15 13.02
CA TYR A 219 5.54 -1.47 13.28
C TYR A 219 5.28 -2.97 13.11
N GLU A 220 4.50 -3.54 14.01
CA GLU A 220 4.14 -4.96 14.00
C GLU A 220 2.67 -5.14 14.41
N ILE A 221 2.03 -6.21 13.95
CA ILE A 221 0.75 -6.69 14.48
C ILE A 221 1.00 -8.02 15.19
N GLY A 222 1.01 -8.03 16.51
CA GLY A 222 1.21 -9.27 17.28
C GLY A 222 2.44 -10.04 16.78
N ASN A 223 2.26 -11.30 16.40
CA ASN A 223 3.34 -12.16 15.91
C ASN A 223 3.49 -12.16 14.38
N ASP A 224 2.89 -11.21 13.67
CA ASP A 224 2.93 -11.16 12.21
C ASP A 224 4.07 -10.27 11.71
N HIS A 225 5.25 -10.86 11.57
CA HIS A 225 6.49 -10.19 11.14
C HIS A 225 6.66 -10.12 9.61
N ARG A 226 5.59 -10.37 8.83
CA ARG A 226 5.72 -10.47 7.35
C ARG A 226 6.20 -9.20 6.65
N TYR A 227 6.06 -8.06 7.31
CA TYR A 227 6.43 -6.74 6.75
C TYR A 227 7.55 -6.05 7.53
N THR A 228 8.14 -6.74 8.52
CA THR A 228 9.32 -6.28 9.24
C THR A 228 10.53 -7.09 8.84
N LEU A 229 11.68 -6.42 8.73
CA LEU A 229 12.95 -7.09 8.51
C LEU A 229 13.28 -7.89 9.78
N ASN A 230 13.31 -9.21 9.68
CA ASN A 230 13.64 -10.10 10.78
C ASN A 230 14.88 -10.93 10.43
N LEU A 231 16.04 -10.35 10.61
CA LEU A 231 17.31 -11.00 10.33
C LEU A 231 17.65 -12.04 11.41
N GLY A 232 17.17 -11.80 12.63
CA GLY A 232 17.49 -12.61 13.80
C GLY A 232 19.00 -12.69 14.09
N LEU A 233 19.73 -11.66 13.67
CA LEU A 233 21.13 -11.38 13.93
C LEU A 233 21.25 -9.87 14.08
N PRO A 234 21.80 -9.36 15.19
CA PRO A 234 22.10 -7.94 15.33
C PRO A 234 22.99 -7.46 14.19
N VAL A 235 22.49 -6.54 13.38
CA VAL A 235 23.24 -5.91 12.28
C VAL A 235 23.30 -4.41 12.51
N ILE A 236 24.52 -3.88 12.53
CA ILE A 236 24.81 -2.44 12.55
C ILE A 236 25.37 -2.09 11.18
N LEU A 237 24.71 -1.18 10.48
CA LEU A 237 25.15 -0.68 9.19
C LEU A 237 25.89 0.64 9.39
N VAL A 238 27.05 0.81 8.78
CA VAL A 238 27.88 2.02 8.88
C VAL A 238 28.32 2.49 7.50
N HIS A 239 28.70 3.75 7.40
CA HIS A 239 29.19 4.33 6.14
C HIS A 239 30.45 3.66 5.58
N ALA A 240 30.65 3.80 4.28
CA ALA A 240 31.80 3.24 3.56
C ALA A 240 33.18 3.73 4.09
N ASN A 241 33.24 4.96 4.57
CA ASN A 241 34.48 5.57 5.11
C ASN A 241 34.95 4.92 6.42
N GLU A 242 34.10 4.20 7.14
CA GLU A 242 34.46 3.53 8.41
C GLU A 242 35.24 2.23 8.19
N ALA A 243 35.33 1.74 6.95
CA ALA A 243 36.03 0.49 6.63
C ALA A 243 37.48 0.45 7.15
N THR A 244 38.24 1.54 7.02
CA THR A 244 39.66 1.61 7.42
C THR A 244 39.83 1.40 8.92
N GLY A 245 38.95 1.98 9.75
CA GLY A 245 38.97 1.80 11.20
C GLY A 245 38.64 0.37 11.62
N LEU A 246 37.67 -0.26 10.93
CA LEU A 246 37.21 -1.63 11.21
C LEU A 246 38.22 -2.70 10.76
N GLN A 247 39.12 -2.39 9.83
CA GLN A 247 40.19 -3.28 9.36
C GLN A 247 41.39 -3.33 10.29
N GLN A 248 41.45 -2.48 11.31
CA GLN A 248 42.60 -2.49 12.23
C GLN A 248 42.61 -3.79 13.06
N PRO A 249 43.79 -4.36 13.33
CA PRO A 249 43.93 -5.66 14.02
C PRO A 249 43.26 -5.72 15.41
N ASN A 250 43.14 -4.57 16.07
CA ASN A 250 42.56 -4.45 17.42
C ASN A 250 41.27 -3.63 17.43
N ALA A 251 40.53 -3.64 16.33
CA ALA A 251 39.26 -2.93 16.26
C ALA A 251 38.30 -3.48 17.33
N THR A 252 37.60 -2.57 18.00
CA THR A 252 36.68 -2.91 19.09
C THR A 252 35.31 -2.25 18.89
N ILE A 253 34.28 -2.88 19.45
CA ILE A 253 32.94 -2.30 19.57
C ILE A 253 32.48 -2.35 21.03
N LYS A 254 31.88 -1.25 21.45
CA LYS A 254 31.04 -1.16 22.63
C LYS A 254 29.68 -0.67 22.21
N ALA A 255 28.64 -1.46 22.37
CA ALA A 255 27.29 -1.06 22.00
C ALA A 255 26.29 -1.53 23.05
N GLY A 256 25.46 -0.60 23.51
CA GLY A 256 24.27 -0.88 24.30
C GLY A 256 23.06 -0.37 23.56
N ILE A 257 22.35 -1.26 22.85
CA ILE A 257 21.15 -0.92 22.08
C ILE A 257 19.96 -1.55 22.81
N LYS A 258 18.95 -0.76 23.05
CA LYS A 258 17.69 -1.21 23.65
C LYS A 258 16.53 -0.77 22.79
N SER A 259 15.50 -1.60 22.72
CA SER A 259 14.25 -1.30 22.06
C SER A 259 13.14 -1.13 23.09
N ASN A 260 12.42 -0.03 22.99
CA ASN A 260 11.19 0.21 23.76
C ASN A 260 9.99 -0.25 22.93
N HIS A 261 9.12 -1.03 23.54
CA HIS A 261 7.92 -1.56 22.89
C HIS A 261 6.68 -0.87 23.44
N PHE A 262 5.83 -0.41 22.51
CA PHE A 262 4.57 0.26 22.85
C PHE A 262 3.43 -0.36 22.05
N THR A 263 2.22 -0.25 22.61
CA THR A 263 0.99 -0.51 21.86
C THR A 263 0.31 0.80 21.54
N TYR A 264 0.10 1.06 20.26
CA TYR A 264 -0.61 2.24 19.75
C TYR A 264 -1.91 1.83 19.07
N PRO A 265 -2.97 2.62 19.17
CA PRO A 265 -4.16 2.41 18.34
C PRO A 265 -3.93 2.99 16.95
N SER A 266 -4.44 2.27 15.95
CA SER A 266 -4.80 2.81 14.65
C SER A 266 -6.29 2.56 14.41
N VAL A 267 -6.86 3.05 13.30
CA VAL A 267 -8.30 3.04 13.11
C VAL A 267 -8.69 2.81 11.66
N ASN A 268 -9.59 1.86 11.44
CA ASN A 268 -10.37 1.78 10.21
C ASN A 268 -11.66 2.60 10.37
N VAL A 269 -12.07 3.33 9.32
CA VAL A 269 -13.39 3.95 9.25
C VAL A 269 -14.31 3.04 8.45
N VAL A 270 -15.48 2.74 9.01
CA VAL A 270 -16.42 1.77 8.42
C VAL A 270 -17.83 2.35 8.35
N ALA A 271 -18.40 2.38 7.14
CA ALA A 271 -19.73 2.87 6.90
C ALA A 271 -20.48 1.96 5.91
N LYS A 272 -21.81 2.06 5.86
CA LYS A 272 -22.62 1.25 4.94
C LYS A 272 -23.81 2.01 4.38
N VAL A 273 -24.28 1.53 3.23
CA VAL A 273 -25.59 1.82 2.69
C VAL A 273 -26.40 0.51 2.66
N PRO A 274 -27.53 0.42 3.36
CA PRO A 274 -28.37 -0.79 3.36
C PRO A 274 -28.92 -1.11 1.97
N GLY A 275 -28.95 -2.39 1.63
CA GLY A 275 -29.56 -2.89 0.40
C GLY A 275 -31.09 -2.90 0.46
N THR A 276 -31.74 -2.95 -0.70
CA THR A 276 -33.18 -2.88 -0.86
C THR A 276 -33.86 -4.24 -0.97
N ASP A 277 -33.16 -5.28 -1.40
CA ASP A 277 -33.73 -6.60 -1.57
C ASP A 277 -33.81 -7.35 -0.22
N ILE A 278 -34.95 -7.97 0.06
CA ILE A 278 -35.18 -8.62 1.36
C ILE A 278 -34.20 -9.77 1.65
N ASN A 279 -33.76 -10.45 0.62
CA ASN A 279 -32.84 -11.59 0.74
C ASN A 279 -31.39 -11.16 0.60
N LEU A 280 -31.07 -10.31 -0.41
CA LEU A 280 -29.70 -9.92 -0.76
C LEU A 280 -29.14 -8.83 0.15
N LYS A 281 -29.95 -8.04 0.85
CA LYS A 281 -29.48 -6.97 1.76
C LYS A 281 -28.60 -7.46 2.91
N LYS A 282 -28.54 -8.76 3.16
CA LYS A 282 -27.65 -9.38 4.15
C LYS A 282 -26.24 -9.58 3.60
N GLU A 283 -26.08 -9.53 2.28
CA GLU A 283 -24.80 -9.63 1.59
C GLU A 283 -24.22 -8.24 1.35
N TYR A 284 -22.91 -8.14 1.45
CA TYR A 284 -22.19 -6.86 1.34
C TYR A 284 -21.22 -6.87 0.16
N LEU A 285 -21.37 -5.90 -0.74
CA LEU A 285 -20.26 -5.48 -1.59
C LEU A 285 -19.41 -4.50 -0.78
N LEU A 286 -18.10 -4.71 -0.71
CA LEU A 286 -17.18 -3.87 0.03
C LEU A 286 -16.33 -3.02 -0.92
N TYR A 287 -16.29 -1.72 -0.66
CA TYR A 287 -15.31 -0.80 -1.23
C TYR A 287 -14.24 -0.48 -0.21
N SER A 288 -12.96 -0.47 -0.64
CA SER A 288 -11.83 -0.17 0.24
C SER A 288 -10.77 0.73 -0.39
N GLY A 289 -10.03 1.39 0.46
CA GLY A 289 -8.83 2.15 0.23
C GLY A 289 -8.31 2.65 1.56
N HIS A 290 -7.04 3.03 1.65
CA HIS A 290 -6.48 3.52 2.91
C HIS A 290 -6.59 5.04 3.04
N HIS A 291 -6.49 5.54 4.28
CA HIS A 291 -6.60 6.96 4.57
C HIS A 291 -5.35 7.55 5.23
N ASP A 292 -4.44 6.71 5.72
CA ASP A 292 -3.14 7.14 6.22
C ASP A 292 -2.18 7.48 5.08
N HIS A 293 -1.10 8.19 5.40
CA HIS A 293 0.03 8.43 4.52
C HIS A 293 1.30 8.70 5.36
N GLU A 294 2.37 9.23 4.77
CA GLU A 294 3.69 9.30 5.39
C GLU A 294 3.84 10.38 6.48
N GLY A 295 2.96 11.37 6.54
CA GLY A 295 2.96 12.33 7.66
C GLY A 295 3.87 13.53 7.45
N VAL A 296 4.60 13.90 8.50
CA VAL A 296 5.59 14.97 8.48
C VAL A 296 6.97 14.35 8.56
N GLY A 297 7.77 14.57 7.54
CA GLY A 297 9.13 14.09 7.43
C GLY A 297 10.15 15.20 7.21
N GLN A 298 11.33 14.84 6.76
CA GLN A 298 12.33 15.83 6.40
C GLN A 298 11.89 16.67 5.19
N ALA A 299 12.20 17.95 5.23
CA ALA A 299 11.79 18.86 4.17
C ALA A 299 12.52 18.59 2.85
N ILE A 300 11.76 18.41 1.78
CA ILE A 300 12.25 18.35 0.40
C ILE A 300 11.87 19.65 -0.30
N ALA A 301 12.87 20.41 -0.73
CA ALA A 301 12.67 21.74 -1.33
C ALA A 301 11.86 22.71 -0.46
N GLY A 302 12.00 22.58 0.87
CA GLY A 302 11.33 23.45 1.86
C GLY A 302 9.96 22.97 2.31
N ASP A 303 9.44 21.87 1.77
CA ASP A 303 8.18 21.23 2.18
C ASP A 303 8.46 19.94 2.95
N SER A 304 7.87 19.81 4.15
CA SER A 304 8.03 18.65 5.04
C SER A 304 6.74 17.85 5.24
N ILE A 305 5.61 18.27 4.64
CA ILE A 305 4.34 17.61 4.83
C ILE A 305 4.03 16.74 3.60
N TRP A 306 3.93 15.45 3.81
CA TRP A 306 3.64 14.48 2.78
C TRP A 306 2.14 14.26 2.73
N ASN A 307 1.45 15.13 1.96
CA ASN A 307 -0.01 15.23 1.99
C ASN A 307 -0.74 14.00 1.42
N GLY A 308 -0.12 13.23 0.52
CA GLY A 308 -0.72 12.02 -0.02
C GLY A 308 -2.07 12.28 -0.70
N ALA A 309 -2.07 13.14 -1.73
CA ALA A 309 -3.29 13.50 -2.41
C ALA A 309 -3.77 12.39 -3.34
N ASP A 310 -2.86 11.81 -4.17
CA ASP A 310 -3.20 10.62 -4.94
C ASP A 310 -3.13 9.38 -4.07
N ASP A 311 -2.11 9.30 -3.24
CA ASP A 311 -1.83 8.19 -2.32
C ASP A 311 -2.24 8.52 -0.86
N ASN A 312 -3.42 8.15 -0.34
CA ASN A 312 -4.53 7.60 -1.09
C ASN A 312 -5.80 8.46 -0.88
N GLY A 313 -5.57 9.80 -0.76
CA GLY A 313 -6.65 10.78 -0.66
C GLY A 313 -7.64 10.68 -1.81
N SER A 314 -7.15 10.42 -3.04
CA SER A 314 -7.96 10.28 -4.24
C SER A 314 -9.05 9.20 -4.10
N VAL A 315 -8.70 8.05 -3.54
CA VAL A 315 -9.67 6.97 -3.27
C VAL A 315 -10.56 7.30 -2.09
N CYS A 316 -10.02 7.91 -1.04
CA CYS A 316 -10.83 8.31 0.11
C CYS A 316 -12.04 9.14 -0.31
N VAL A 317 -11.84 10.15 -1.17
CA VAL A 317 -12.92 11.00 -1.64
C VAL A 317 -13.79 10.33 -2.71
N ALA A 318 -13.22 9.41 -3.52
CA ALA A 318 -13.98 8.58 -4.45
C ALA A 318 -14.98 7.68 -3.71
N LEU A 319 -14.58 7.05 -2.60
CA LEU A 319 -15.48 6.22 -1.78
C LEU A 319 -16.60 7.06 -1.15
N LEU A 320 -16.34 8.29 -0.71
CA LEU A 320 -17.39 9.22 -0.25
C LEU A 320 -18.39 9.55 -1.37
N ALA A 321 -17.90 9.83 -2.59
CA ALA A 321 -18.75 10.13 -3.73
C ALA A 321 -19.58 8.92 -4.17
N ILE A 322 -18.99 7.71 -4.18
CA ILE A 322 -19.70 6.44 -4.43
C ILE A 322 -20.75 6.21 -3.34
N GLY A 323 -20.42 6.50 -2.09
CA GLY A 323 -21.36 6.43 -0.98
C GLY A 323 -22.58 7.33 -1.17
N ARG A 324 -22.38 8.60 -1.58
CA ARG A 324 -23.46 9.53 -1.96
C ARG A 324 -24.34 8.97 -3.08
N ALA A 325 -23.72 8.34 -4.08
CA ALA A 325 -24.44 7.73 -5.20
C ALA A 325 -25.33 6.56 -4.74
N PHE A 326 -24.80 5.65 -3.92
CA PHE A 326 -25.59 4.53 -3.37
C PHE A 326 -26.64 4.98 -2.35
N THR A 327 -26.39 6.04 -1.58
CA THR A 327 -27.41 6.61 -0.69
C THR A 327 -28.59 7.15 -1.49
N LYS A 328 -28.33 7.81 -2.62
CA LYS A 328 -29.36 8.33 -3.51
C LYS A 328 -30.13 7.24 -4.26
N HIS A 329 -29.42 6.19 -4.68
CA HIS A 329 -29.97 5.04 -5.39
C HIS A 329 -29.40 3.73 -4.79
N PRO A 330 -30.02 3.19 -3.74
CA PRO A 330 -29.53 1.98 -3.10
C PRO A 330 -29.63 0.75 -4.02
N ALA A 331 -28.61 -0.11 -3.96
CA ALA A 331 -28.58 -1.37 -4.68
C ALA A 331 -29.41 -2.47 -4.00
N GLN A 332 -29.47 -3.66 -4.58
CA GLN A 332 -30.15 -4.81 -3.97
C GLN A 332 -29.37 -5.34 -2.75
N ARG A 333 -28.04 -5.52 -2.88
CA ARG A 333 -27.15 -5.84 -1.77
C ARG A 333 -26.77 -4.58 -1.01
N SER A 334 -26.45 -4.75 0.25
CA SER A 334 -25.82 -3.68 1.04
C SER A 334 -24.43 -3.37 0.49
N VAL A 335 -24.02 -2.10 0.64
CA VAL A 335 -22.68 -1.66 0.25
C VAL A 335 -21.95 -1.19 1.49
N LEU A 336 -20.76 -1.74 1.69
CA LEU A 336 -19.88 -1.46 2.81
C LEU A 336 -18.69 -0.65 2.31
N PHE A 337 -18.29 0.33 3.07
CA PHE A 337 -17.14 1.20 2.78
C PHE A 337 -16.16 1.10 3.93
N VAL A 338 -14.90 0.80 3.62
CA VAL A 338 -13.83 0.70 4.62
C VAL A 338 -12.64 1.53 4.16
N TRP A 339 -12.35 2.58 4.91
CA TRP A 339 -11.13 3.34 4.80
C TRP A 339 -10.13 2.80 5.81
N HIS A 340 -9.09 2.14 5.34
CA HIS A 340 -8.11 1.49 6.19
C HIS A 340 -7.11 2.48 6.74
N GLY A 341 -6.70 2.29 8.01
CA GLY A 341 -5.54 2.93 8.58
C GLY A 341 -4.30 2.06 8.48
N SER A 342 -3.14 2.66 8.58
CA SER A 342 -1.84 1.96 8.62
C SER A 342 -1.58 1.02 7.43
N GLU A 343 -2.01 1.40 6.24
CA GLU A 343 -1.66 0.71 5.00
C GLU A 343 -0.17 0.84 4.72
N GLU A 344 0.35 2.07 4.82
CA GLU A 344 1.75 2.46 4.60
C GLU A 344 2.74 1.75 5.55
N ARG A 345 2.22 1.14 6.59
CA ARG A 345 2.99 0.35 7.56
C ARG A 345 2.85 -1.16 7.35
N GLY A 346 2.42 -1.58 6.16
CA GLY A 346 2.34 -2.97 5.74
C GLY A 346 0.94 -3.56 5.75
N LEU A 347 -0.05 -2.82 5.21
CA LEU A 347 -1.44 -3.25 5.05
C LEU A 347 -2.12 -3.61 6.40
N ILE A 348 -1.74 -2.91 7.50
CA ILE A 348 -2.09 -3.36 8.84
C ILE A 348 -3.60 -3.29 9.06
N GLY A 349 -4.24 -2.17 8.68
CA GLY A 349 -5.67 -1.99 8.87
C GLY A 349 -6.52 -2.95 8.06
N SER A 350 -6.18 -3.20 6.80
CA SER A 350 -6.91 -4.16 5.98
C SER A 350 -6.69 -5.62 6.43
N ARG A 351 -5.49 -5.95 6.90
CA ARG A 351 -5.22 -7.26 7.49
C ARG A 351 -6.04 -7.48 8.75
N TRP A 352 -6.12 -6.45 9.60
CA TRP A 352 -6.96 -6.48 10.79
C TRP A 352 -8.43 -6.64 10.44
N TYR A 353 -8.94 -5.79 9.55
CA TYR A 353 -10.35 -5.83 9.15
C TYR A 353 -10.73 -7.15 8.49
N ALA A 354 -9.90 -7.67 7.57
CA ALA A 354 -10.16 -8.94 6.89
C ALA A 354 -10.17 -10.14 7.86
N ALA A 355 -9.43 -10.06 8.98
CA ALA A 355 -9.44 -11.05 10.06
C ALA A 355 -10.57 -10.83 11.08
N HIS A 356 -10.98 -9.57 11.32
CA HIS A 356 -11.96 -9.17 12.31
C HIS A 356 -13.02 -8.23 11.68
N PRO A 357 -13.75 -8.67 10.65
CA PRO A 357 -14.70 -7.80 9.99
C PRO A 357 -15.88 -7.45 10.91
N THR A 358 -16.42 -6.25 10.76
CA THR A 358 -17.59 -5.77 11.53
C THR A 358 -18.91 -6.36 11.06
N VAL A 359 -18.91 -7.12 9.97
CA VAL A 359 -19.99 -7.95 9.45
C VAL A 359 -19.51 -9.40 9.33
N ARG A 360 -20.40 -10.36 9.14
CA ARG A 360 -19.95 -11.74 8.94
C ARG A 360 -19.11 -11.83 7.67
N LYS A 361 -17.95 -12.47 7.74
CA LYS A 361 -17.03 -12.61 6.61
C LYS A 361 -17.67 -13.25 5.39
N GLU A 362 -18.51 -14.26 5.62
CA GLU A 362 -19.22 -15.00 4.57
C GLU A 362 -20.24 -14.15 3.82
N ASP A 363 -20.67 -13.04 4.43
CA ASP A 363 -21.64 -12.11 3.84
C ASP A 363 -20.92 -11.06 2.94
N ILE A 364 -19.60 -10.95 2.98
CA ILE A 364 -18.83 -10.10 2.05
C ILE A 364 -18.69 -10.85 0.72
N VAL A 365 -19.38 -10.39 -0.31
CA VAL A 365 -19.44 -11.09 -1.60
C VAL A 365 -18.32 -10.73 -2.55
N ALA A 366 -17.80 -9.51 -2.46
CA ALA A 366 -16.66 -9.03 -3.25
C ALA A 366 -16.07 -7.76 -2.63
N VAL A 367 -14.81 -7.47 -2.98
CA VAL A 367 -14.09 -6.25 -2.62
C VAL A 367 -13.63 -5.51 -3.87
N ILE A 368 -13.90 -4.22 -3.90
CA ILE A 368 -13.43 -3.26 -4.90
C ILE A 368 -12.47 -2.32 -4.18
N ASN A 369 -11.19 -2.54 -4.34
CA ASN A 369 -10.15 -1.70 -3.77
C ASN A 369 -9.69 -0.65 -4.76
N GLY A 370 -9.34 0.52 -4.28
CA GLY A 370 -8.67 1.55 -5.04
C GLY A 370 -7.42 2.04 -4.33
N ASP A 371 -6.42 2.43 -5.12
CA ASP A 371 -5.20 3.03 -4.62
C ASP A 371 -4.53 3.81 -5.74
N MET A 372 -4.36 5.13 -5.51
CA MET A 372 -3.82 6.07 -6.50
C MET A 372 -4.61 6.06 -7.81
N ILE A 373 -5.68 6.86 -7.88
CA ILE A 373 -6.60 6.86 -9.04
C ILE A 373 -6.72 8.21 -9.75
N GLY A 374 -5.86 9.19 -9.42
CA GLY A 374 -5.97 10.57 -9.89
C GLY A 374 -4.84 11.06 -10.81
N ARG A 375 -3.89 10.22 -11.21
CA ARG A 375 -2.68 10.67 -11.92
C ARG A 375 -2.41 9.92 -13.22
N ASN A 376 -1.29 10.25 -13.86
CA ASN A 376 -0.79 9.64 -15.10
C ASN A 376 -1.67 9.89 -16.33
N ASN A 377 -1.49 9.09 -17.40
CA ASN A 377 -2.19 9.29 -18.67
C ASN A 377 -3.72 9.33 -18.49
N PRO A 378 -4.41 10.38 -18.93
CA PRO A 378 -5.86 10.54 -18.71
C PRO A 378 -6.71 9.40 -19.30
N ASP A 379 -6.24 8.73 -20.36
CA ASP A 379 -7.02 7.71 -21.09
C ASP A 379 -6.63 6.27 -20.75
N SER A 380 -5.70 6.06 -19.81
CA SER A 380 -5.32 4.73 -19.35
C SER A 380 -5.47 4.58 -17.83
N ALA A 381 -5.76 3.35 -17.42
CA ALA A 381 -5.81 2.96 -16.01
C ALA A 381 -5.40 1.50 -15.86
N ALA A 382 -4.96 1.10 -14.69
CA ALA A 382 -4.63 -0.28 -14.38
C ALA A 382 -5.77 -0.96 -13.62
N LEU A 383 -5.88 -2.25 -13.85
CA LEU A 383 -6.77 -3.14 -13.12
C LEU A 383 -6.00 -4.42 -12.78
N LEU A 384 -5.92 -4.73 -11.48
CA LEU A 384 -5.14 -5.84 -10.96
C LEU A 384 -6.06 -6.85 -10.26
N GLY A 385 -5.59 -8.09 -10.15
CA GLY A 385 -6.42 -9.20 -9.68
C GLY A 385 -7.38 -9.71 -10.76
N VAL A 386 -7.09 -9.46 -12.04
CA VAL A 386 -7.93 -9.85 -13.18
C VAL A 386 -7.26 -10.83 -14.13
N THR A 387 -5.95 -11.01 -14.01
CA THR A 387 -5.17 -12.00 -14.76
C THR A 387 -4.67 -13.12 -13.85
N ARG A 388 -4.48 -14.35 -14.37
CA ARG A 388 -3.90 -15.44 -13.59
C ARG A 388 -2.40 -15.22 -13.42
N PRO A 389 -1.81 -15.59 -12.27
CA PRO A 389 -2.39 -16.32 -11.14
C PRO A 389 -3.16 -15.45 -10.14
N HIS A 390 -3.12 -14.12 -10.23
CA HIS A 390 -3.67 -13.20 -9.25
C HIS A 390 -5.21 -13.17 -9.23
N ARG A 391 -5.85 -13.40 -10.38
CA ARG A 391 -7.30 -13.40 -10.46
C ARG A 391 -7.90 -14.52 -9.59
N ASN A 392 -8.73 -14.12 -8.62
CA ASN A 392 -9.45 -15.05 -7.76
C ASN A 392 -10.95 -15.14 -8.08
N SER A 393 -11.49 -14.27 -8.96
CA SER A 393 -12.87 -14.32 -9.43
C SER A 393 -13.02 -13.76 -10.84
N LYS A 394 -13.37 -14.64 -11.78
CA LYS A 394 -13.66 -14.24 -13.16
C LYS A 394 -14.90 -13.38 -13.25
N ASP A 395 -15.93 -13.68 -12.46
CA ASP A 395 -17.21 -12.94 -12.50
C ASP A 395 -16.99 -11.48 -12.08
N LEU A 396 -16.12 -11.23 -11.07
CA LEU A 396 -15.78 -9.88 -10.63
C LEU A 396 -14.94 -9.14 -11.68
N ALA A 397 -13.96 -9.80 -12.29
CA ALA A 397 -13.15 -9.25 -13.38
C ALA A 397 -14.02 -8.86 -14.58
N ASP A 398 -14.92 -9.74 -15.01
CA ASP A 398 -15.87 -9.47 -16.12
C ASP A 398 -16.77 -8.28 -15.82
N ALA A 399 -17.24 -8.15 -14.57
CA ALA A 399 -18.05 -6.99 -14.14
C ALA A 399 -17.25 -5.68 -14.25
N ALA A 400 -15.97 -5.68 -13.88
CA ALA A 400 -15.11 -4.50 -13.98
C ALA A 400 -14.82 -4.12 -15.45
N PHE A 401 -14.53 -5.09 -16.32
CA PHE A 401 -14.35 -4.83 -17.76
C PHE A 401 -15.64 -4.31 -18.41
N ARG A 402 -16.79 -4.88 -18.08
CA ARG A 402 -18.09 -4.38 -18.55
C ARG A 402 -18.37 -2.97 -18.05
N ALA A 403 -18.09 -2.69 -16.78
CA ALA A 403 -18.23 -1.36 -16.20
C ALA A 403 -17.36 -0.31 -16.87
N ASN A 404 -16.13 -0.69 -17.30
CA ASN A 404 -15.27 0.20 -18.06
C ASN A 404 -15.90 0.63 -19.41
N GLN A 405 -16.62 -0.29 -20.07
CA GLN A 405 -17.34 0.02 -21.31
C GLN A 405 -18.53 0.96 -21.08
N ILE A 406 -19.10 0.96 -19.86
CA ILE A 406 -20.25 1.81 -19.49
C ILE A 406 -19.77 3.22 -19.08
N ALA A 407 -18.70 3.34 -18.31
CA ALA A 407 -18.37 4.56 -17.59
C ALA A 407 -16.91 5.02 -17.73
N GLY A 408 -15.96 4.12 -17.59
CA GLY A 408 -14.52 4.46 -17.54
C GLY A 408 -13.95 4.83 -18.90
N HIS A 409 -14.22 4.00 -19.90
CA HIS A 409 -13.67 4.07 -21.27
C HIS A 409 -12.14 4.15 -21.31
N PHE A 410 -11.47 3.59 -20.30
CA PHE A 410 -10.02 3.56 -20.24
C PHE A 410 -9.43 2.44 -21.11
N LYS A 411 -8.25 2.70 -21.66
CA LYS A 411 -7.34 1.64 -22.08
C LYS A 411 -6.81 0.97 -20.81
N ILE A 412 -7.28 -0.24 -20.52
CA ILE A 412 -6.91 -0.96 -19.30
C ILE A 412 -5.52 -1.55 -19.47
N ASP A 413 -4.61 -1.21 -18.56
CA ASP A 413 -3.30 -1.83 -18.42
C ASP A 413 -3.37 -2.96 -17.38
N THR A 414 -3.09 -4.18 -17.80
CA THR A 414 -2.99 -5.36 -16.94
C THR A 414 -1.56 -5.90 -16.85
N SER A 415 -0.58 -5.21 -17.42
CA SER A 415 0.82 -5.65 -17.40
C SER A 415 1.41 -5.67 -15.98
N TRP A 416 0.95 -4.74 -15.12
CA TRP A 416 1.33 -4.65 -13.72
C TRP A 416 0.68 -5.73 -12.84
N ASP A 417 -0.32 -6.45 -13.36
CA ASP A 417 -0.91 -7.64 -12.73
C ASP A 417 -0.11 -8.92 -13.03
N SER A 418 1.06 -8.80 -13.65
CA SER A 418 1.96 -9.93 -13.89
C SER A 418 2.67 -10.34 -12.59
N PRO A 419 2.77 -11.64 -12.27
CA PRO A 419 3.54 -12.13 -11.12
C PRO A 419 5.06 -11.85 -11.24
N ASN A 420 5.51 -11.58 -12.47
CA ASN A 420 6.92 -11.23 -12.74
C ASN A 420 7.15 -9.74 -12.86
N HIS A 421 6.13 -8.90 -12.60
CA HIS A 421 6.33 -7.45 -12.63
C HIS A 421 7.23 -7.04 -11.45
N PRO A 422 8.36 -6.35 -11.68
CA PRO A 422 9.36 -6.12 -10.65
C PRO A 422 8.87 -5.26 -9.49
N GLU A 423 7.86 -4.40 -9.71
CA GLU A 423 7.24 -3.64 -8.63
C GLU A 423 6.36 -4.49 -7.71
N PHE A 424 5.99 -5.70 -8.11
CA PHE A 424 5.05 -6.55 -7.35
C PHE A 424 3.76 -5.81 -6.97
N TRP A 425 3.29 -4.93 -7.86
CA TRP A 425 2.25 -3.95 -7.59
C TRP A 425 0.95 -4.56 -7.08
N TYR A 426 0.62 -5.78 -7.55
CA TYR A 426 -0.52 -6.54 -7.05
C TYR A 426 -0.51 -6.72 -5.52
N TYR A 427 0.67 -6.86 -4.90
CA TYR A 427 0.79 -7.13 -3.47
C TYR A 427 0.88 -5.87 -2.61
N ARG A 428 0.76 -4.68 -3.20
CA ARG A 428 1.05 -3.41 -2.55
C ARG A 428 -0.19 -2.59 -2.21
N SER A 429 -1.38 -3.24 -2.10
CA SER A 429 -2.57 -2.55 -1.61
C SER A 429 -3.54 -3.51 -0.88
N ASP A 430 -4.53 -2.95 -0.24
CA ASP A 430 -5.42 -3.55 0.75
C ASP A 430 -6.22 -4.77 0.25
N HIS A 431 -6.51 -4.88 -1.05
CA HIS A 431 -7.25 -6.01 -1.63
C HIS A 431 -6.61 -7.36 -1.32
N VAL A 432 -5.27 -7.43 -1.21
CA VAL A 432 -4.54 -8.67 -0.93
C VAL A 432 -4.94 -9.27 0.41
N SER A 433 -5.25 -8.44 1.40
CA SER A 433 -5.72 -8.90 2.71
C SER A 433 -7.01 -9.71 2.59
N TYR A 434 -7.92 -9.30 1.74
CA TYR A 434 -9.18 -9.99 1.48
C TYR A 434 -9.01 -11.23 0.58
N VAL A 435 -8.15 -11.14 -0.44
CA VAL A 435 -7.80 -12.31 -1.27
C VAL A 435 -7.28 -13.46 -0.41
N ARG A 436 -6.42 -13.17 0.57
CA ARG A 436 -5.89 -14.15 1.52
C ARG A 436 -6.97 -14.80 2.40
N GLN A 437 -8.12 -14.12 2.57
CA GLN A 437 -9.29 -14.65 3.29
C GLN A 437 -10.27 -15.38 2.35
N GLY A 438 -9.94 -15.54 1.08
CA GLY A 438 -10.80 -16.23 0.10
C GLY A 438 -11.99 -15.38 -0.36
N ILE A 439 -11.88 -14.07 -0.34
CA ILE A 439 -12.94 -13.16 -0.80
C ILE A 439 -12.59 -12.67 -2.22
N PRO A 440 -13.52 -12.70 -3.20
CA PRO A 440 -13.33 -12.11 -4.51
C PRO A 440 -12.90 -10.65 -4.41
N SER A 441 -11.73 -10.28 -4.96
CA SER A 441 -11.20 -8.93 -4.81
C SER A 441 -10.46 -8.46 -6.06
N ILE A 442 -10.61 -7.18 -6.40
CA ILE A 442 -9.89 -6.51 -7.50
C ILE A 442 -9.34 -5.16 -7.03
N TYR A 443 -8.37 -4.64 -7.77
CA TYR A 443 -7.65 -3.43 -7.43
C TYR A 443 -7.57 -2.47 -8.61
N PHE A 444 -8.09 -1.25 -8.43
CA PHE A 444 -8.09 -0.14 -9.36
C PHE A 444 -6.94 0.82 -9.06
N SER A 445 -6.13 1.16 -10.07
CA SER A 445 -5.02 2.09 -9.90
C SER A 445 -4.75 2.89 -11.17
N THR A 446 -4.08 4.01 -11.03
CA THR A 446 -3.44 4.71 -12.14
C THR A 446 -1.91 4.57 -12.14
N LEU A 447 -1.40 3.68 -11.28
CA LEU A 447 -0.01 3.29 -11.14
C LEU A 447 0.89 4.39 -10.56
N LEU A 448 2.17 4.05 -10.39
CA LEU A 448 3.19 4.95 -9.86
C LEU A 448 3.38 6.19 -10.73
N HIS A 449 3.59 7.32 -10.09
CA HIS A 449 3.99 8.58 -10.69
C HIS A 449 5.22 9.16 -9.98
N ARG A 450 5.87 10.15 -10.59
CA ARG A 450 7.14 10.71 -10.08
C ARG A 450 7.04 11.41 -8.72
N ASP A 451 5.83 11.77 -8.29
CA ASP A 451 5.59 12.46 -7.02
C ASP A 451 5.17 11.48 -5.91
N TYR A 452 5.10 10.16 -6.21
CA TYR A 452 4.80 9.09 -5.26
C TYR A 452 5.76 9.13 -4.08
N HIS A 453 5.23 9.06 -2.84
CA HIS A 453 5.99 9.15 -1.61
C HIS A 453 6.94 10.36 -1.59
N THR A 454 6.42 11.53 -1.93
CA THR A 454 7.10 12.82 -1.79
C THR A 454 6.12 13.91 -1.33
N PRO A 455 6.60 15.03 -0.75
CA PRO A 455 5.75 16.18 -0.43
C PRO A 455 5.04 16.79 -1.65
N LYS A 456 5.39 16.34 -2.87
CA LYS A 456 4.78 16.83 -4.13
C LYS A 456 3.51 16.08 -4.51
N ASP A 457 3.08 15.07 -3.75
CA ASP A 457 1.78 14.43 -3.96
C ASP A 457 0.66 15.29 -3.38
N GLU A 458 0.34 16.35 -4.13
CA GLU A 458 -0.54 17.46 -3.76
C GLU A 458 -1.86 17.46 -4.53
N ALA A 459 -2.93 17.97 -3.89
CA ALA A 459 -4.26 18.03 -4.48
C ALA A 459 -4.31 18.84 -5.80
N ASN A 460 -3.47 19.86 -5.96
CA ASN A 460 -3.39 20.66 -7.18
C ASN A 460 -2.76 19.94 -8.38
N ARG A 461 -2.23 18.72 -8.17
CA ARG A 461 -1.62 17.89 -9.21
C ARG A 461 -2.51 16.76 -9.70
N ILE A 462 -3.69 16.63 -9.12
CA ILE A 462 -4.66 15.59 -9.50
C ILE A 462 -5.37 15.97 -10.80
N ASP A 463 -5.52 14.99 -11.69
CA ASP A 463 -6.40 15.08 -12.88
C ASP A 463 -7.85 14.78 -12.43
N TYR A 464 -8.58 15.81 -12.03
CA TYR A 464 -9.96 15.67 -11.53
C TYR A 464 -10.95 15.09 -12.55
N PRO A 465 -10.89 15.40 -13.86
CA PRO A 465 -11.64 14.69 -14.87
C PRO A 465 -11.38 13.18 -14.86
N LYS A 466 -10.11 12.78 -14.75
CA LYS A 466 -9.73 11.37 -14.65
C LYS A 466 -10.21 10.75 -13.34
N LEU A 467 -9.98 11.41 -12.20
CA LEU A 467 -10.45 10.97 -10.90
C LEU A 467 -11.96 10.69 -10.91
N LYS A 468 -12.74 11.59 -11.52
CA LYS A 468 -14.19 11.37 -11.68
C LYS A 468 -14.47 10.12 -12.52
N ARG A 469 -13.82 9.96 -13.67
CA ARG A 469 -14.02 8.78 -14.53
C ARG A 469 -13.65 7.47 -13.84
N MET A 470 -12.56 7.46 -13.06
CA MET A 470 -12.16 6.32 -12.24
C MET A 470 -13.21 6.01 -11.18
N THR A 471 -13.74 7.04 -10.51
CA THR A 471 -14.82 6.91 -9.52
C THR A 471 -16.10 6.36 -10.17
N ASP A 472 -16.48 6.86 -11.35
CA ASP A 472 -17.60 6.35 -12.12
C ASP A 472 -17.42 4.87 -12.50
N TRP A 473 -16.22 4.48 -12.90
CA TRP A 473 -15.90 3.09 -13.24
C TRP A 473 -15.99 2.17 -12.02
N MET A 474 -15.42 2.57 -10.88
CA MET A 474 -15.56 1.82 -9.63
C MET A 474 -17.02 1.71 -9.20
N TYR A 475 -17.81 2.81 -9.27
CA TYR A 475 -19.23 2.80 -8.97
C TYR A 475 -20.00 1.84 -9.88
N ALA A 476 -19.78 1.91 -11.19
CA ALA A 476 -20.44 1.04 -12.17
C ALA A 476 -20.12 -0.45 -11.93
N THR A 477 -18.85 -0.76 -11.59
CA THR A 477 -18.43 -2.12 -11.23
C THR A 477 -19.23 -2.64 -10.05
N GLY A 478 -19.30 -1.84 -8.99
CA GLY A 478 -20.04 -2.24 -7.80
C GLY A 478 -21.55 -2.28 -8.01
N TRP A 479 -22.10 -1.38 -8.81
CA TRP A 479 -23.52 -1.43 -9.18
C TRP A 479 -23.89 -2.76 -9.85
N LEU A 480 -23.07 -3.20 -10.80
CA LEU A 480 -23.28 -4.48 -11.48
C LEU A 480 -23.22 -5.66 -10.50
N VAL A 481 -22.24 -5.67 -9.59
CA VAL A 481 -22.08 -6.74 -8.59
C VAL A 481 -23.20 -6.70 -7.54
N ALA A 482 -23.53 -5.51 -7.02
CA ALA A 482 -24.52 -5.36 -5.96
C ALA A 482 -25.96 -5.65 -6.42
N ASN A 483 -26.22 -5.59 -7.74
CA ASN A 483 -27.53 -5.91 -8.33
C ASN A 483 -27.57 -7.26 -9.07
N ALA A 484 -26.45 -7.98 -9.14
CA ALA A 484 -26.42 -9.30 -9.76
C ALA A 484 -27.23 -10.33 -8.96
N PRO A 485 -27.98 -11.24 -9.62
CA PRO A 485 -28.77 -12.24 -8.91
C PRO A 485 -27.89 -13.26 -8.15
N LYS A 486 -26.66 -13.48 -8.59
CA LYS A 486 -25.68 -14.34 -7.93
C LYS A 486 -24.47 -13.52 -7.48
N ARG A 487 -23.85 -13.95 -6.38
CA ARG A 487 -22.55 -13.39 -5.94
C ARG A 487 -21.44 -13.82 -6.90
N PRO A 488 -20.36 -13.03 -7.05
CA PRO A 488 -19.18 -13.49 -7.77
C PRO A 488 -18.61 -14.76 -7.16
N ALA A 489 -18.36 -15.77 -7.98
CA ALA A 489 -17.77 -17.02 -7.54
C ALA A 489 -16.24 -16.91 -7.50
N LEU A 490 -15.60 -17.60 -6.56
CA LEU A 490 -14.15 -17.81 -6.58
C LEU A 490 -13.77 -18.72 -7.75
N ASP A 491 -12.63 -18.44 -8.39
CA ASP A 491 -12.08 -19.29 -9.42
C ASP A 491 -11.77 -20.68 -8.85
N GLY A 492 -12.26 -21.74 -9.50
CA GLY A 492 -12.06 -23.11 -9.05
C GLY A 492 -13.06 -23.62 -8.01
N SER A 493 -13.98 -22.79 -7.48
CA SER A 493 -15.12 -23.30 -6.71
C SER A 493 -16.14 -23.98 -7.64
N ALA A 494 -16.77 -25.05 -7.17
CA ALA A 494 -17.91 -25.64 -7.88
C ALA A 494 -19.02 -24.58 -8.05
N ARG A 495 -19.46 -24.38 -9.29
CA ARG A 495 -20.52 -23.42 -9.64
C ARG A 495 -21.92 -23.96 -9.35
#